data_534936e7dfcd4bd4d96a37ec27e2299c
#
_entry.id   534936e7dfcd4bd4d96a37ec27e2299c
#
_cell.length_a   1.000
_cell.length_b   1.000
_cell.length_c   1.000
_cell.angle_alpha   90.00
_cell.angle_beta   90.00
_cell.angle_gamma   90.00
#
_symmetry.space_group_name_H-M   'P 1'
#
loop_
_entity.id
_entity.type
_entity.pdbx_description
1 polymer ?
#
loop_
_entity_poly.entity_id
_entity_poly.type
_entity_poly.pdbx_seq_one_letter_code
_entity_poly.pdbx_strand_id
1 'polypeptide(L)'
;MRGCACRGTAGVAHVSCLTEQAKILVAEAKENNSDDNQGHRWYLCGLCKQDYHGDVRCALGWAVWKTYVGLPEDNRYRCCALAQLGTGLGAMGRNEEKLSILEACWDIEKRRARAGAQVDLLAIQGKIANCYGELGRHPDALRVRREILAMRRKIYAPEDLPVLHDVTNLGVSLNHLRMYTESQPLWRKYIPVARRVLGRDHNLTTTMIKGLAAAISQHGDAPRDGLLEAIKMLSENSQRLRQVLGDTHPETQQNECSLKFLRGRLACLETKDT
;
A
#
# COMPACT_ATOMS: atom_id res chain seq x y z
N MET A 1 10.58 -17.68 -18.38
CA MET A 1 9.41 -17.20 -17.60
C MET A 1 9.14 -15.75 -17.96
N ARG A 2 7.87 -15.30 -17.90
CA ARG A 2 7.51 -13.88 -17.98
C ARG A 2 7.24 -13.38 -16.56
N GLY A 3 7.87 -12.27 -16.20
CA GLY A 3 7.68 -11.67 -14.88
C GLY A 3 7.53 -10.16 -14.92
N CYS A 4 7.30 -9.58 -16.12
CA CYS A 4 7.11 -8.15 -16.34
C CYS A 4 6.13 -7.90 -17.48
N ALA A 5 5.81 -6.63 -17.78
CA ALA A 5 4.87 -6.22 -18.82
C ALA A 5 5.43 -6.21 -20.25
N CYS A 6 6.68 -6.61 -20.47
CA CYS A 6 7.24 -6.69 -21.84
C CYS A 6 6.43 -7.64 -22.73
N ARG A 7 6.23 -7.25 -24.00
CA ARG A 7 5.48 -8.02 -24.99
C ARG A 7 6.43 -8.80 -25.92
N GLY A 8 5.92 -9.83 -26.58
CA GLY A 8 6.68 -10.67 -27.50
C GLY A 8 7.73 -11.52 -26.78
N THR A 9 8.87 -11.78 -27.42
CA THR A 9 10.00 -12.54 -26.86
C THR A 9 10.84 -11.73 -25.89
N ALA A 10 10.77 -10.41 -25.92
CA ALA A 10 11.57 -9.50 -25.08
C ALA A 10 11.29 -9.66 -23.57
N GLY A 11 10.10 -10.15 -23.17
CA GLY A 11 9.73 -10.38 -21.77
C GLY A 11 10.00 -11.79 -21.25
N VAL A 12 10.72 -12.64 -22.00
CA VAL A 12 11.01 -14.03 -21.63
C VAL A 12 12.50 -14.18 -21.35
N ALA A 13 12.84 -14.60 -20.13
CA ALA A 13 14.21 -14.86 -19.72
C ALA A 13 14.25 -16.02 -18.70
N HIS A 14 15.40 -16.67 -18.57
CA HIS A 14 15.66 -17.59 -17.48
C HIS A 14 15.94 -16.79 -16.19
N VAL A 15 15.45 -17.26 -15.06
CA VAL A 15 15.69 -16.62 -13.76
C VAL A 15 17.20 -16.57 -13.46
N SER A 16 17.95 -17.61 -13.80
CA SER A 16 19.43 -17.64 -13.67
C SER A 16 20.10 -16.52 -14.45
N CYS A 17 19.68 -16.26 -15.70
CA CYS A 17 20.22 -15.17 -16.50
C CYS A 17 19.91 -13.80 -15.88
N LEU A 18 18.69 -13.60 -15.38
CA LEU A 18 18.31 -12.36 -14.68
C LEU A 18 19.12 -12.18 -13.39
N THR A 19 19.37 -13.27 -12.66
CA THR A 19 20.19 -13.26 -11.45
C THR A 19 21.63 -12.84 -11.74
N GLU A 20 22.27 -13.45 -12.74
CA GLU A 20 23.63 -13.11 -13.13
C GLU A 20 23.72 -11.68 -13.67
N GLN A 21 22.76 -11.24 -14.48
CA GLN A 21 22.69 -9.85 -14.94
C GLN A 21 22.60 -8.89 -13.75
N ALA A 22 21.76 -9.16 -12.74
CA ALA A 22 21.62 -8.32 -11.57
C ALA A 22 22.93 -8.24 -10.76
N LYS A 23 23.64 -9.37 -10.59
CA LYS A 23 24.95 -9.41 -9.89
C LYS A 23 25.99 -8.55 -10.62
N ILE A 24 26.12 -8.70 -11.94
CA ILE A 24 27.07 -7.95 -12.76
C ILE A 24 26.78 -6.44 -12.63
N LEU A 25 25.53 -6.03 -12.86
CA LEU A 25 25.14 -4.62 -12.80
C LEU A 25 25.34 -3.99 -11.42
N VAL A 26 25.17 -4.77 -10.33
CA VAL A 26 25.45 -4.29 -8.97
C VAL A 26 26.95 -4.18 -8.74
N ALA A 27 27.77 -5.10 -9.25
CA ALA A 27 29.22 -5.02 -9.16
C ALA A 27 29.77 -3.81 -9.92
N GLU A 28 29.36 -3.61 -11.16
CA GLU A 28 29.73 -2.46 -11.98
C GLU A 28 29.35 -1.12 -11.32
N ALA A 29 28.15 -1.04 -10.74
CA ALA A 29 27.70 0.16 -10.05
C ALA A 29 28.54 0.49 -8.80
N LYS A 30 29.03 -0.53 -8.09
CA LYS A 30 29.96 -0.38 -6.96
C LYS A 30 31.32 0.15 -7.40
N GLU A 31 31.88 -0.43 -8.48
CA GLU A 31 33.17 -0.02 -9.02
C GLU A 31 33.17 1.43 -9.51
N ASN A 32 32.06 1.85 -10.11
CA ASN A 32 31.91 3.20 -10.66
C ASN A 32 31.45 4.25 -9.62
N ASN A 33 31.37 3.91 -8.32
CA ASN A 33 30.87 4.80 -7.26
C ASN A 33 29.53 5.46 -7.62
N SER A 34 28.71 4.83 -8.44
CA SER A 34 27.41 5.35 -8.81
C SER A 34 26.45 5.16 -7.65
N ASP A 35 25.88 6.26 -7.17
CA ASP A 35 24.87 6.32 -6.12
C ASP A 35 23.49 5.79 -6.60
N ASP A 36 23.48 5.26 -7.83
CA ASP A 36 22.29 4.68 -8.43
C ASP A 36 21.81 3.50 -7.57
N ASN A 37 20.54 3.53 -7.22
CA ASN A 37 19.91 2.58 -6.28
C ASN A 37 20.13 1.12 -6.75
N GLN A 38 21.29 0.58 -6.42
CA GLN A 38 21.78 -0.74 -6.89
C GLN A 38 20.78 -1.87 -6.60
N GLY A 39 19.92 -1.67 -5.60
CA GLY A 39 18.89 -2.63 -5.21
C GLY A 39 17.80 -2.82 -6.26
N HIS A 40 17.52 -1.82 -7.13
CA HIS A 40 16.45 -1.93 -8.13
C HIS A 40 16.74 -2.97 -9.22
N ARG A 41 18.01 -3.31 -9.45
CA ARG A 41 18.42 -4.36 -10.40
C ARG A 41 17.83 -5.74 -10.08
N TRP A 42 17.47 -5.97 -8.81
CA TRP A 42 16.89 -7.22 -8.36
C TRP A 42 15.37 -7.31 -8.50
N TYR A 43 14.69 -6.23 -8.89
CA TYR A 43 13.23 -6.23 -8.95
C TYR A 43 12.63 -5.48 -10.14
N LEU A 44 13.39 -4.60 -10.82
CA LEU A 44 12.92 -3.89 -12.00
C LEU A 44 13.41 -4.54 -13.29
N CYS A 45 12.49 -4.66 -14.25
CA CYS A 45 12.86 -5.07 -15.61
C CYS A 45 13.70 -3.99 -16.30
N GLY A 46 14.87 -4.37 -16.82
CA GLY A 46 15.77 -3.46 -17.52
C GLY A 46 15.17 -2.82 -18.78
N LEU A 47 14.16 -3.45 -19.38
CA LEU A 47 13.50 -2.99 -20.60
C LEU A 47 12.29 -2.10 -20.33
N CYS A 48 11.26 -2.63 -19.64
CA CYS A 48 10.01 -1.89 -19.43
C CYS A 48 9.99 -1.06 -18.14
N LYS A 49 11.03 -1.14 -17.33
CA LYS A 49 11.17 -0.40 -16.06
C LYS A 49 10.06 -0.66 -15.03
N GLN A 50 9.33 -1.75 -15.19
CA GLN A 50 8.30 -2.19 -14.26
C GLN A 50 8.84 -3.30 -13.36
N ASP A 51 8.24 -3.44 -12.18
CA ASP A 51 8.58 -4.50 -11.25
C ASP A 51 8.33 -5.88 -11.85
N TYR A 52 9.22 -6.82 -11.54
CA TYR A 52 8.91 -8.23 -11.75
C TYR A 52 7.78 -8.65 -10.80
N HIS A 53 6.95 -9.59 -11.22
CA HIS A 53 5.82 -10.11 -10.46
C HIS A 53 5.81 -11.64 -10.41
N GLY A 54 4.96 -12.21 -9.56
CA GLY A 54 4.74 -13.66 -9.42
C GLY A 54 6.04 -14.43 -9.14
N ASP A 55 6.18 -15.58 -9.78
CA ASP A 55 7.30 -16.53 -9.58
C ASP A 55 8.68 -15.90 -9.82
N VAL A 56 8.79 -15.02 -10.83
CA VAL A 56 10.05 -14.36 -11.15
C VAL A 56 10.46 -13.43 -10.02
N ARG A 57 9.52 -12.67 -9.45
CA ARG A 57 9.78 -11.78 -8.31
C ARG A 57 10.24 -12.56 -7.08
N CYS A 58 9.59 -13.70 -6.81
CA CYS A 58 9.96 -14.59 -5.70
C CYS A 58 11.35 -15.22 -5.91
N ALA A 59 11.61 -15.74 -7.10
CA ALA A 59 12.89 -16.36 -7.43
C ALA A 59 14.07 -15.38 -7.34
N LEU A 60 13.89 -14.13 -7.81
CA LEU A 60 14.89 -13.08 -7.66
C LEU A 60 15.06 -12.67 -6.19
N GLY A 61 13.99 -12.66 -5.39
CA GLY A 61 14.06 -12.46 -3.95
C GLY A 61 14.96 -13.50 -3.25
N TRP A 62 14.79 -14.77 -3.59
CA TRP A 62 15.68 -15.84 -3.12
C TRP A 62 17.11 -15.70 -3.62
N ALA A 63 17.29 -15.30 -4.87
CA ALA A 63 18.63 -15.13 -5.45
C ALA A 63 19.41 -14.01 -4.76
N VAL A 64 18.79 -12.85 -4.52
CA VAL A 64 19.43 -11.74 -3.81
C VAL A 64 19.74 -12.13 -2.36
N TRP A 65 18.82 -12.82 -1.68
CA TRP A 65 19.08 -13.32 -0.32
C TRP A 65 20.31 -14.24 -0.28
N LYS A 66 20.38 -15.25 -1.14
CA LYS A 66 21.53 -16.15 -1.23
C LYS A 66 22.85 -15.43 -1.53
N THR A 67 22.80 -14.31 -2.25
CA THR A 67 24.00 -13.51 -2.58
C THR A 67 24.54 -12.79 -1.35
N TYR A 68 23.67 -12.33 -0.43
CA TYR A 68 24.06 -11.46 0.67
C TYR A 68 23.91 -12.08 2.08
N VAL A 69 23.34 -13.28 2.21
CA VAL A 69 23.10 -13.93 3.53
C VAL A 69 24.38 -14.15 4.35
N GLY A 70 25.53 -14.32 3.70
CA GLY A 70 26.83 -14.48 4.37
C GLY A 70 27.42 -13.19 4.95
N LEU A 71 26.87 -12.03 4.67
CA LEU A 71 27.31 -10.77 5.26
C LEU A 71 26.89 -10.66 6.73
N PRO A 72 27.54 -9.81 7.55
CA PRO A 72 27.13 -9.52 8.92
C PRO A 72 25.65 -9.14 9.02
N GLU A 73 25.00 -9.44 10.15
CA GLU A 73 23.57 -9.25 10.33
C GLU A 73 23.14 -7.78 10.17
N ASP A 74 23.97 -6.87 10.62
CA ASP A 74 23.77 -5.42 10.54
C ASP A 74 24.17 -4.81 9.18
N ASN A 75 24.63 -5.63 8.23
CA ASN A 75 25.02 -5.15 6.91
C ASN A 75 23.78 -4.70 6.11
N ARG A 76 23.83 -3.46 5.56
CA ARG A 76 22.73 -2.86 4.79
C ARG A 76 22.27 -3.72 3.61
N TYR A 77 23.21 -4.32 2.88
CA TYR A 77 22.86 -5.16 1.72
C TYR A 77 22.14 -6.45 2.13
N ARG A 78 22.55 -7.06 3.26
CA ARG A 78 21.85 -8.23 3.81
C ARG A 78 20.42 -7.87 4.23
N CYS A 79 20.22 -6.74 4.91
CA CYS A 79 18.89 -6.26 5.31
C CYS A 79 18.01 -5.97 4.08
N CYS A 80 18.54 -5.29 3.05
CA CYS A 80 17.83 -5.05 1.80
C CYS A 80 17.46 -6.36 1.08
N ALA A 81 18.36 -7.34 1.06
CA ALA A 81 18.11 -8.65 0.45
C ALA A 81 16.99 -9.41 1.17
N LEU A 82 16.98 -9.36 2.50
CA LEU A 82 15.92 -9.94 3.32
C LEU A 82 14.56 -9.30 3.01
N ALA A 83 14.50 -7.97 2.92
CA ALA A 83 13.29 -7.24 2.56
C ALA A 83 12.81 -7.57 1.12
N GLN A 84 13.74 -7.78 0.16
CA GLN A 84 13.41 -8.21 -1.20
C GLN A 84 12.83 -9.63 -1.22
N LEU A 85 13.38 -10.55 -0.41
CA LEU A 85 12.82 -11.89 -0.24
C LEU A 85 11.39 -11.83 0.30
N GLY A 86 11.14 -11.03 1.35
CA GLY A 86 9.80 -10.85 1.89
C GLY A 86 8.80 -10.31 0.84
N THR A 87 9.24 -9.36 0.00
CA THR A 87 8.41 -8.84 -1.10
C THR A 87 8.12 -9.94 -2.15
N GLY A 88 9.11 -10.77 -2.47
CA GLY A 88 8.96 -11.89 -3.39
C GLY A 88 7.98 -12.95 -2.88
N LEU A 89 8.05 -13.29 -1.60
CA LEU A 89 7.12 -14.22 -0.96
C LEU A 89 5.68 -13.68 -0.96
N GLY A 90 5.51 -12.37 -0.69
CA GLY A 90 4.21 -11.72 -0.78
C GLY A 90 3.61 -11.76 -2.19
N ALA A 91 4.43 -11.65 -3.24
CA ALA A 91 3.98 -11.78 -4.63
C ALA A 91 3.43 -13.18 -4.97
N MET A 92 3.75 -14.19 -4.14
CA MET A 92 3.26 -15.56 -4.23
C MET A 92 2.11 -15.86 -3.24
N GLY A 93 1.63 -14.86 -2.51
CA GLY A 93 0.60 -15.05 -1.48
C GLY A 93 1.11 -15.76 -0.21
N ARG A 94 2.44 -15.94 -0.05
CA ARG A 94 3.08 -16.58 1.13
C ARG A 94 3.19 -15.56 2.27
N ASN A 95 2.05 -15.06 2.73
CA ASN A 95 1.99 -13.89 3.61
C ASN A 95 2.48 -14.17 5.04
N GLU A 96 2.36 -15.40 5.56
CA GLU A 96 2.92 -15.77 6.87
C GLU A 96 4.46 -15.71 6.84
N GLU A 97 5.07 -16.23 5.80
CA GLU A 97 6.52 -16.20 5.66
C GLU A 97 7.04 -14.76 5.40
N LYS A 98 6.29 -13.98 4.61
CA LYS A 98 6.55 -12.54 4.45
C LYS A 98 6.50 -11.82 5.79
N LEU A 99 5.52 -12.13 6.65
CA LEU A 99 5.39 -11.54 7.99
C LEU A 99 6.62 -11.85 8.84
N SER A 100 7.02 -13.13 8.93
CA SER A 100 8.20 -13.56 9.69
C SER A 100 9.47 -12.83 9.24
N ILE A 101 9.63 -12.62 7.93
CA ILE A 101 10.77 -11.86 7.37
C ILE A 101 10.70 -10.38 7.77
N LEU A 102 9.51 -9.77 7.71
CA LEU A 102 9.36 -8.36 8.10
C LEU A 102 9.61 -8.14 9.59
N GLU A 103 9.21 -9.08 10.44
CA GLU A 103 9.49 -9.07 11.88
C GLU A 103 11.01 -9.20 12.13
N ALA A 104 11.70 -10.10 11.42
CA ALA A 104 13.16 -10.20 11.49
C ALA A 104 13.85 -8.89 11.02
N CYS A 105 13.38 -8.28 9.93
CA CYS A 105 13.88 -6.97 9.48
C CYS A 105 13.65 -5.88 10.55
N TRP A 106 12.49 -5.88 11.18
CA TRP A 106 12.18 -4.96 12.26
C TRP A 106 13.14 -5.10 13.45
N ASP A 107 13.39 -6.32 13.89
CA ASP A 107 14.30 -6.58 15.01
C ASP A 107 15.75 -6.19 14.70
N ILE A 108 16.22 -6.43 13.49
CA ILE A 108 17.54 -5.99 13.02
C ILE A 108 17.63 -4.46 13.02
N GLU A 109 16.68 -3.78 12.37
CA GLU A 109 16.69 -2.32 12.27
C GLU A 109 16.52 -1.66 13.65
N LYS A 110 15.73 -2.25 14.54
CA LYS A 110 15.57 -1.78 15.92
C LYS A 110 16.89 -1.85 16.70
N ARG A 111 17.68 -2.91 16.52
CA ARG A 111 19.03 -3.05 17.13
C ARG A 111 20.04 -2.07 16.54
N ARG A 112 19.91 -1.75 15.24
CA ARG A 112 20.75 -0.79 14.53
C ARG A 112 20.36 0.67 14.79
N ALA A 113 19.13 0.90 15.23
CA ALA A 113 18.56 2.24 15.33
C ALA A 113 19.39 3.13 16.26
N ARG A 114 20.10 4.10 15.65
CA ARG A 114 20.66 5.27 16.31
C ARG A 114 19.62 6.40 16.30
N ALA A 115 19.87 7.45 17.05
CA ALA A 115 19.00 8.64 17.02
C ALA A 115 18.78 9.10 15.56
N GLY A 116 17.52 9.09 15.09
CA GLY A 116 17.13 9.47 13.72
C GLY A 116 16.58 8.34 12.83
N ALA A 117 16.80 7.06 13.16
CA ALA A 117 16.32 5.91 12.36
C ALA A 117 14.81 5.61 12.53
N GLN A 118 14.09 6.43 13.27
CA GLN A 118 12.67 6.19 13.61
C GLN A 118 11.75 6.14 12.37
N VAL A 119 12.09 6.89 11.32
CA VAL A 119 11.30 6.93 10.07
C VAL A 119 11.36 5.60 9.34
N ASP A 120 12.54 4.97 9.27
CA ASP A 120 12.75 3.68 8.60
C ASP A 120 12.02 2.56 9.37
N LEU A 121 12.07 2.59 10.69
CA LEU A 121 11.33 1.67 11.56
C LEU A 121 9.81 1.78 11.33
N LEU A 122 9.25 2.99 11.25
CA LEU A 122 7.83 3.18 10.96
C LEU A 122 7.44 2.64 9.57
N ALA A 123 8.34 2.71 8.59
CA ALA A 123 8.10 2.13 7.26
C ALA A 123 8.00 0.59 7.30
N ILE A 124 8.86 -0.07 8.08
CA ILE A 124 8.79 -1.53 8.27
C ILE A 124 7.52 -1.92 9.03
N GLN A 125 7.18 -1.21 10.10
CA GLN A 125 5.92 -1.43 10.82
C GLN A 125 4.70 -1.28 9.92
N GLY A 126 4.71 -0.32 8.99
CA GLY A 126 3.65 -0.16 7.99
C GLY A 126 3.50 -1.39 7.09
N LYS A 127 4.62 -1.97 6.66
CA LYS A 127 4.61 -3.23 5.89
C LYS A 127 4.08 -4.41 6.70
N ILE A 128 4.45 -4.52 7.99
CA ILE A 128 3.93 -5.53 8.92
C ILE A 128 2.41 -5.37 9.09
N ALA A 129 1.92 -4.14 9.29
CA ALA A 129 0.50 -3.87 9.41
C ALA A 129 -0.30 -4.21 8.14
N ASN A 130 0.29 -3.97 6.96
CA ASN A 130 -0.31 -4.40 5.69
C ASN A 130 -0.36 -5.92 5.59
N CYS A 131 0.70 -6.60 6.00
CA CYS A 131 0.76 -8.06 6.02
C CYS A 131 -0.28 -8.68 6.96
N TYR A 132 -0.49 -8.11 8.14
CA TYR A 132 -1.61 -8.49 9.01
C TYR A 132 -2.96 -8.33 8.32
N GLY A 133 -3.17 -7.25 7.56
CA GLY A 133 -4.39 -7.05 6.77
C GLY A 133 -4.58 -8.12 5.69
N GLU A 134 -3.52 -8.47 4.96
CA GLU A 134 -3.51 -9.53 3.94
C GLU A 134 -3.81 -10.93 4.53
N LEU A 135 -3.43 -11.15 5.78
CA LEU A 135 -3.71 -12.38 6.56
C LEU A 135 -5.09 -12.37 7.25
N GLY A 136 -5.89 -11.32 7.06
CA GLY A 136 -7.19 -11.18 7.76
C GLY A 136 -7.05 -10.83 9.26
N ARG A 137 -5.84 -10.62 9.77
CA ARG A 137 -5.55 -10.25 11.16
C ARG A 137 -5.78 -8.74 11.38
N HIS A 138 -6.99 -8.28 11.07
CA HIS A 138 -7.35 -6.87 11.09
C HIS A 138 -7.19 -6.17 12.47
N PRO A 139 -7.45 -6.83 13.63
CA PRO A 139 -7.18 -6.21 14.94
C PRO A 139 -5.69 -5.90 15.15
N ASP A 140 -4.78 -6.81 14.74
CA ASP A 140 -3.34 -6.60 14.83
C ASP A 140 -2.90 -5.44 13.92
N ALA A 141 -3.40 -5.42 12.68
CA ALA A 141 -3.16 -4.31 11.75
C ALA A 141 -3.62 -2.97 12.33
N LEU A 142 -4.80 -2.93 12.94
CA LEU A 142 -5.35 -1.71 13.56
C LEU A 142 -4.46 -1.21 14.72
N ARG A 143 -4.03 -2.12 15.61
CA ARG A 143 -3.15 -1.77 16.72
C ARG A 143 -1.86 -1.13 16.23
N VAL A 144 -1.16 -1.78 15.29
CA VAL A 144 0.10 -1.28 14.74
C VAL A 144 -0.11 0.06 14.02
N ARG A 145 -1.18 0.23 13.24
CA ARG A 145 -1.47 1.48 12.52
C ARG A 145 -1.77 2.66 13.47
N ARG A 146 -2.42 2.42 14.60
CA ARG A 146 -2.60 3.44 15.64
C ARG A 146 -1.27 3.89 16.25
N GLU A 147 -0.37 2.94 16.54
CA GLU A 147 0.98 3.21 17.03
C GLU A 147 1.80 4.03 16.03
N ILE A 148 1.81 3.62 14.76
CA ILE A 148 2.50 4.34 13.68
C ILE A 148 1.99 5.79 13.59
N LEU A 149 0.68 5.99 13.51
CA LEU A 149 0.10 7.33 13.38
C LEU A 149 0.42 8.21 14.61
N ALA A 150 0.38 7.66 15.82
CA ALA A 150 0.75 8.38 17.02
C ALA A 150 2.20 8.85 17.01
N MET A 151 3.12 8.00 16.54
CA MET A 151 4.54 8.34 16.39
C MET A 151 4.79 9.30 15.23
N ARG A 152 4.11 9.10 14.10
CA ARG A 152 4.24 9.95 12.91
C ARG A 152 3.85 11.41 13.20
N ARG A 153 2.78 11.61 13.97
CA ARG A 153 2.32 12.94 14.41
C ARG A 153 3.27 13.70 15.34
N LYS A 154 4.28 13.02 15.91
CA LYS A 154 5.35 13.69 16.67
C LYS A 154 6.45 14.24 15.78
N ILE A 155 6.54 13.76 14.55
CA ILE A 155 7.62 14.05 13.60
C ILE A 155 7.14 14.98 12.48
N TYR A 156 5.88 14.83 12.06
CA TYR A 156 5.31 15.46 10.87
C TYR A 156 4.03 16.24 11.20
N ALA A 157 3.76 17.28 10.43
CA ALA A 157 2.52 18.03 10.51
C ALA A 157 1.30 17.19 10.03
N PRO A 158 0.09 17.51 10.50
CA PRO A 158 -1.12 16.75 10.13
C PRO A 158 -1.42 16.69 8.62
N GLU A 159 -0.93 17.68 7.86
CA GLU A 159 -1.08 17.80 6.41
C GLU A 159 0.01 17.10 5.61
N ASP A 160 1.10 16.65 6.23
CA ASP A 160 2.20 16.01 5.54
C ASP A 160 1.77 14.65 4.94
N LEU A 161 2.29 14.36 3.76
CA LEU A 161 1.95 13.15 3.00
C LEU A 161 2.09 11.85 3.81
N PRO A 162 3.14 11.65 4.64
CA PRO A 162 3.25 10.45 5.48
C PRO A 162 2.09 10.30 6.48
N VAL A 163 1.61 11.40 7.07
CA VAL A 163 0.47 11.39 8.00
C VAL A 163 -0.83 11.07 7.28
N LEU A 164 -1.05 11.69 6.11
CA LEU A 164 -2.23 11.43 5.27
C LEU A 164 -2.28 9.96 4.82
N HIS A 165 -1.13 9.37 4.50
CA HIS A 165 -1.03 7.96 4.16
C HIS A 165 -1.40 7.06 5.35
N ASP A 166 -0.85 7.33 6.54
CA ASP A 166 -1.11 6.55 7.75
C ASP A 166 -2.58 6.69 8.21
N VAL A 167 -3.16 7.88 8.10
CA VAL A 167 -4.60 8.12 8.34
C VAL A 167 -5.48 7.30 7.39
N THR A 168 -5.11 7.25 6.12
CA THR A 168 -5.84 6.45 5.13
C THR A 168 -5.82 4.98 5.51
N ASN A 169 -4.65 4.45 5.81
CA ASN A 169 -4.48 3.04 6.21
C ASN A 169 -5.24 2.72 7.52
N LEU A 170 -5.22 3.63 8.49
CA LEU A 170 -5.98 3.48 9.74
C LEU A 170 -7.48 3.44 9.48
N GLY A 171 -8.01 4.38 8.69
CA GLY A 171 -9.43 4.45 8.37
C GLY A 171 -9.92 3.22 7.59
N VAL A 172 -9.09 2.68 6.68
CA VAL A 172 -9.38 1.41 6.00
C VAL A 172 -9.46 0.25 6.99
N SER A 173 -8.53 0.15 7.96
CA SER A 173 -8.59 -0.88 9.00
C SER A 173 -9.84 -0.76 9.87
N LEU A 174 -10.22 0.45 10.25
CA LEU A 174 -11.44 0.70 11.03
C LEU A 174 -12.69 0.24 10.25
N ASN A 175 -12.74 0.52 8.94
CA ASN A 175 -13.85 0.07 8.09
C ASN A 175 -13.91 -1.46 7.99
N HIS A 176 -12.77 -2.15 7.82
CA HIS A 176 -12.72 -3.62 7.81
C HIS A 176 -13.25 -4.22 9.12
N LEU A 177 -12.98 -3.58 10.25
CA LEU A 177 -13.49 -3.99 11.57
C LEU A 177 -14.90 -3.45 11.87
N ARG A 178 -15.57 -2.79 10.90
CA ARG A 178 -16.90 -2.17 11.06
C ARG A 178 -16.96 -1.12 12.18
N MET A 179 -15.84 -0.52 12.54
CA MET A 179 -15.72 0.55 13.54
C MET A 179 -16.08 1.91 12.94
N TYR A 180 -17.32 2.02 12.40
CA TYR A 180 -17.74 3.18 11.61
C TYR A 180 -17.87 4.46 12.43
N THR A 181 -18.15 4.34 13.72
CA THR A 181 -18.20 5.48 14.67
C THR A 181 -16.85 6.17 14.82
N GLU A 182 -15.73 5.44 14.67
CA GLU A 182 -14.39 6.02 14.67
C GLU A 182 -13.92 6.42 13.27
N SER A 183 -14.24 5.63 12.25
CA SER A 183 -13.73 5.89 10.89
C SER A 183 -14.38 7.10 10.23
N GLN A 184 -15.70 7.33 10.42
CA GLN A 184 -16.40 8.46 9.80
C GLN A 184 -15.84 9.83 10.23
N PRO A 185 -15.67 10.16 11.53
CA PRO A 185 -15.07 11.43 11.93
C PRO A 185 -13.61 11.56 11.47
N LEU A 186 -12.86 10.45 11.43
CA LEU A 186 -11.50 10.45 10.89
C LEU A 186 -11.49 10.88 9.41
N TRP A 187 -12.34 10.28 8.58
CA TRP A 187 -12.46 10.60 7.17
C TRP A 187 -12.92 12.05 6.94
N ARG A 188 -13.98 12.50 7.64
CA ARG A 188 -14.48 13.87 7.54
C ARG A 188 -13.43 14.91 7.89
N LYS A 189 -12.60 14.63 8.89
CA LYS A 189 -11.49 15.51 9.28
C LYS A 189 -10.43 15.64 8.21
N TYR A 190 -10.02 14.52 7.58
CA TYR A 190 -8.85 14.51 6.71
C TYR A 190 -9.14 14.63 5.22
N ILE A 191 -10.34 14.36 4.73
CA ILE A 191 -10.71 14.58 3.33
C ILE A 191 -10.48 16.03 2.88
N PRO A 192 -10.93 17.08 3.62
CA PRO A 192 -10.65 18.47 3.24
C PRO A 192 -9.15 18.78 3.20
N VAL A 193 -8.37 18.24 4.13
CA VAL A 193 -6.91 18.41 4.17
C VAL A 193 -6.27 17.77 2.94
N ALA A 194 -6.60 16.50 2.63
CA ALA A 194 -6.08 15.79 1.47
C ALA A 194 -6.46 16.49 0.15
N ARG A 195 -7.70 16.99 0.03
CA ARG A 195 -8.13 17.77 -1.14
C ARG A 195 -7.31 19.05 -1.34
N ARG A 196 -6.96 19.73 -0.26
CA ARG A 196 -6.18 20.98 -0.30
C ARG A 196 -4.73 20.71 -0.67
N VAL A 197 -4.10 19.71 -0.06
CA VAL A 197 -2.65 19.46 -0.17
C VAL A 197 -2.30 18.62 -1.39
N LEU A 198 -3.05 17.56 -1.64
CA LEU A 198 -2.77 16.58 -2.70
C LEU A 198 -3.60 16.82 -3.97
N GLY A 199 -4.67 17.58 -3.84
CA GLY A 199 -5.65 17.70 -4.91
C GLY A 199 -6.76 16.65 -4.82
N ARG A 200 -7.82 16.92 -5.61
CA ARG A 200 -9.02 16.09 -5.59
C ARG A 200 -8.84 14.74 -6.29
N ASP A 201 -7.92 14.66 -7.25
CA ASP A 201 -7.71 13.48 -8.10
C ASP A 201 -6.60 12.55 -7.56
N HIS A 202 -5.97 12.94 -6.46
CA HIS A 202 -4.94 12.12 -5.85
C HIS A 202 -5.54 10.82 -5.26
N ASN A 203 -4.84 9.71 -5.44
CA ASN A 203 -5.30 8.38 -5.01
C ASN A 203 -5.72 8.33 -3.53
N LEU A 204 -4.93 8.94 -2.62
CA LEU A 204 -5.30 8.99 -1.20
C LEU A 204 -6.61 9.75 -0.97
N THR A 205 -6.83 10.89 -1.65
CA THR A 205 -8.07 11.66 -1.54
C THR A 205 -9.28 10.83 -1.98
N THR A 206 -9.15 10.16 -3.12
CA THR A 206 -10.17 9.26 -3.66
C THR A 206 -10.45 8.08 -2.71
N THR A 207 -9.40 7.47 -2.16
CA THR A 207 -9.51 6.37 -1.20
C THR A 207 -10.23 6.81 0.07
N MET A 208 -9.92 7.99 0.62
CA MET A 208 -10.60 8.54 1.79
C MET A 208 -12.10 8.78 1.52
N ILE A 209 -12.45 9.32 0.34
CA ILE A 209 -13.84 9.54 -0.07
C ILE A 209 -14.60 8.22 -0.16
N LYS A 210 -14.02 7.22 -0.83
CA LYS A 210 -14.60 5.87 -0.92
C LYS A 210 -14.73 5.25 0.48
N GLY A 211 -13.74 5.45 1.35
CA GLY A 211 -13.74 4.98 2.73
C GLY A 211 -14.88 5.56 3.57
N LEU A 212 -15.11 6.88 3.48
CA LEU A 212 -16.22 7.52 4.15
C LEU A 212 -17.59 7.04 3.61
N ALA A 213 -17.74 6.96 2.30
CA ALA A 213 -18.96 6.47 1.68
C ALA A 213 -19.28 5.02 2.09
N ALA A 214 -18.26 4.15 2.15
CA ALA A 214 -18.39 2.78 2.63
C ALA A 214 -18.80 2.74 4.10
N ALA A 215 -18.17 3.56 4.95
CA ALA A 215 -18.49 3.63 6.38
C ALA A 215 -19.94 4.10 6.63
N ILE A 216 -20.41 5.06 5.86
CA ILE A 216 -21.80 5.52 5.93
C ILE A 216 -22.76 4.44 5.40
N SER A 217 -22.44 3.84 4.25
CA SER A 217 -23.32 2.85 3.60
C SER A 217 -23.48 1.57 4.40
N GLN A 218 -22.46 1.16 5.14
CA GLN A 218 -22.47 -0.09 5.93
C GLN A 218 -22.92 0.12 7.38
N HIS A 219 -23.01 1.35 7.84
CA HIS A 219 -23.56 1.65 9.15
C HIS A 219 -25.10 1.42 9.11
N GLY A 220 -25.60 0.52 9.96
CA GLY A 220 -27.01 0.07 9.91
C GLY A 220 -28.01 1.23 9.96
N ASP A 221 -27.79 2.16 10.86
CA ASP A 221 -28.64 3.32 11.13
C ASP A 221 -28.10 4.60 10.47
N ALA A 222 -27.61 4.49 9.22
CA ALA A 222 -27.12 5.65 8.50
C ALA A 222 -28.26 6.67 8.29
N PRO A 223 -28.15 7.89 8.82
CA PRO A 223 -29.18 8.89 8.67
C PRO A 223 -29.27 9.32 7.19
N ARG A 224 -30.46 9.76 6.76
CA ARG A 224 -30.73 10.23 5.41
C ARG A 224 -29.69 11.25 4.92
N ASP A 225 -29.34 12.22 5.76
CA ASP A 225 -28.34 13.25 5.43
C ASP A 225 -26.95 12.67 5.17
N GLY A 226 -26.56 11.64 5.93
CA GLY A 226 -25.30 10.93 5.72
C GLY A 226 -25.26 10.20 4.36
N LEU A 227 -26.37 9.56 3.97
CA LEU A 227 -26.48 8.93 2.66
C LEU A 227 -26.41 9.96 1.53
N LEU A 228 -27.06 11.11 1.67
CA LEU A 228 -27.01 12.22 0.71
C LEU A 228 -25.57 12.79 0.60
N GLU A 229 -24.87 12.97 1.75
CA GLU A 229 -23.46 13.36 1.77
C GLU A 229 -22.60 12.38 0.95
N ALA A 230 -22.71 11.08 1.22
CA ALA A 230 -21.95 10.05 0.54
C ALA A 230 -22.25 9.99 -0.97
N ILE A 231 -23.53 10.09 -1.35
CA ILE A 231 -23.95 10.12 -2.76
C ILE A 231 -23.34 11.33 -3.47
N LYS A 232 -23.40 12.52 -2.87
CA LYS A 232 -22.81 13.74 -3.44
C LYS A 232 -21.32 13.56 -3.67
N MET A 233 -20.59 13.10 -2.66
CA MET A 233 -19.13 12.92 -2.75
C MET A 233 -18.74 11.89 -3.81
N LEU A 234 -19.43 10.75 -3.88
CA LEU A 234 -19.15 9.72 -4.89
C LEU A 234 -19.59 10.17 -6.30
N SER A 235 -20.64 10.96 -6.44
CA SER A 235 -21.07 11.49 -7.74
C SER A 235 -20.03 12.46 -8.32
N GLU A 236 -19.51 13.37 -7.49
CA GLU A 236 -18.42 14.26 -7.87
C GLU A 236 -17.14 13.45 -8.26
N ASN A 237 -16.82 12.42 -7.50
CA ASN A 237 -15.68 11.55 -7.77
C ASN A 237 -15.89 10.75 -9.07
N SER A 238 -17.09 10.23 -9.32
CA SER A 238 -17.42 9.46 -10.51
C SER A 238 -17.26 10.26 -11.79
N GLN A 239 -17.78 11.50 -11.79
CA GLN A 239 -17.64 12.39 -12.95
C GLN A 239 -16.17 12.60 -13.34
N ARG A 240 -15.29 12.69 -12.35
CA ARG A 240 -13.84 12.88 -12.56
C ARG A 240 -13.15 11.63 -13.00
N LEU A 241 -13.42 10.49 -12.34
CA LEU A 241 -12.85 9.20 -12.74
C LEU A 241 -13.17 8.90 -14.20
N ARG A 242 -14.39 9.23 -14.67
CA ARG A 242 -14.75 9.10 -16.08
C ARG A 242 -13.91 9.99 -16.98
N GLN A 243 -13.65 11.23 -16.59
CA GLN A 243 -12.85 12.17 -17.38
C GLN A 243 -11.40 11.77 -17.48
N VAL A 244 -10.82 11.24 -16.38
CA VAL A 244 -9.38 10.92 -16.29
C VAL A 244 -9.05 9.49 -16.75
N LEU A 245 -9.88 8.52 -16.36
CA LEU A 245 -9.63 7.10 -16.56
C LEU A 245 -10.56 6.44 -17.60
N GLY A 246 -11.69 7.10 -17.91
CA GLY A 246 -12.74 6.55 -18.79
C GLY A 246 -13.76 5.68 -18.05
N ASP A 247 -14.87 5.38 -18.74
CA ASP A 247 -16.01 4.64 -18.17
C ASP A 247 -15.71 3.18 -17.87
N THR A 248 -14.81 2.56 -18.63
CA THR A 248 -14.48 1.13 -18.51
C THR A 248 -13.40 0.84 -17.48
N HIS A 249 -12.78 1.86 -16.90
CA HIS A 249 -11.73 1.66 -15.91
C HIS A 249 -12.30 1.02 -14.63
N PRO A 250 -11.63 0.02 -14.02
CA PRO A 250 -12.13 -0.68 -12.84
C PRO A 250 -12.50 0.24 -11.68
N GLU A 251 -11.71 1.30 -11.44
CA GLU A 251 -12.02 2.27 -10.38
C GLU A 251 -13.29 3.06 -10.65
N THR A 252 -13.53 3.44 -11.90
CA THR A 252 -14.77 4.13 -12.31
C THR A 252 -15.96 3.22 -12.07
N GLN A 253 -15.89 1.98 -12.54
CA GLN A 253 -16.96 1.00 -12.37
C GLN A 253 -17.24 0.69 -10.89
N GLN A 254 -16.20 0.54 -10.08
CA GLN A 254 -16.36 0.30 -8.63
C GLN A 254 -17.06 1.48 -7.94
N ASN A 255 -16.70 2.73 -8.31
CA ASN A 255 -17.33 3.93 -7.77
C ASN A 255 -18.83 4.01 -8.16
N GLU A 256 -19.15 3.66 -9.40
CA GLU A 256 -20.55 3.61 -9.88
C GLU A 256 -21.39 2.55 -9.16
N CYS A 257 -20.82 1.36 -8.93
CA CYS A 257 -21.48 0.33 -8.13
C CYS A 257 -21.80 0.82 -6.71
N SER A 258 -20.85 1.53 -6.07
CA SER A 258 -21.05 2.12 -4.75
C SER A 258 -22.17 3.20 -4.76
N LEU A 259 -22.19 4.03 -5.79
CA LEU A 259 -23.26 5.02 -6.00
C LEU A 259 -24.64 4.37 -6.15
N LYS A 260 -24.74 3.35 -7.00
CA LYS A 260 -26.00 2.61 -7.21
C LYS A 260 -26.50 2.00 -5.89
N PHE A 261 -25.61 1.42 -5.10
CA PHE A 261 -25.95 0.84 -3.81
C PHE A 261 -26.49 1.90 -2.82
N LEU A 262 -25.83 3.07 -2.70
CA LEU A 262 -26.25 4.15 -1.82
C LEU A 262 -27.59 4.74 -2.21
N ARG A 263 -27.84 4.95 -3.52
CA ARG A 263 -29.13 5.43 -4.04
C ARG A 263 -30.26 4.44 -3.74
N GLY A 264 -30.00 3.14 -3.87
CA GLY A 264 -30.97 2.10 -3.49
C GLY A 264 -31.30 2.14 -2.00
N ARG A 265 -30.29 2.32 -1.12
CA ARG A 265 -30.53 2.47 0.32
C ARG A 265 -31.35 3.72 0.66
N LEU A 266 -31.07 4.84 0.01
CA LEU A 266 -31.83 6.08 0.21
C LEU A 266 -33.29 5.89 -0.18
N ALA A 267 -33.55 5.30 -1.36
CA ALA A 267 -34.91 4.99 -1.80
C ALA A 267 -35.67 4.08 -0.83
N CYS A 268 -34.99 3.06 -0.26
CA CYS A 268 -35.60 2.19 0.75
C CYS A 268 -35.96 2.93 2.07
N LEU A 269 -35.22 3.97 2.43
CA LEU A 269 -35.60 4.80 3.59
C LEU A 269 -36.84 5.67 3.28
N GLU A 270 -36.89 6.29 2.11
CA GLU A 270 -37.99 7.13 1.71
C GLU A 270 -39.32 6.38 1.59
N THR A 271 -39.28 5.09 1.26
CA THR A 271 -40.48 4.23 1.23
C THR A 271 -40.96 3.74 2.61
N LYS A 272 -40.14 3.86 3.65
CA LYS A 272 -40.53 3.51 5.02
C LYS A 272 -41.12 4.66 5.81
N ASP A 273 -40.87 5.88 5.37
CA ASP A 273 -41.37 7.11 5.98
C ASP A 273 -42.71 7.56 5.36
N THR A 274 -43.19 6.84 4.31
CA THR A 274 -44.51 6.99 3.68
C THR A 274 -45.45 5.88 4.13
#